data_a13e23f4ddb5a625f2105a76925ea8f5
#
_entry.id   a13e23f4ddb5a625f2105a76925ea8f5
#
_cell.length_a   1.000
_cell.length_b   1.000
_cell.length_c   1.000
_cell.angle_alpha   90.00
_cell.angle_beta   90.00
_cell.angle_gamma   90.00
#
_symmetry.space_group_name_H-M   'P 1'
#
loop_
_entity.id
_entity.type
_entity.pdbx_description
1 polymer ?
#
loop_
_entity_poly.entity_id
_entity_poly.type
_entity_poly.pdbx_seq_one_letter_code
_entity_poly.pdbx_strand_id
1 'polypeptide(L)'
;MKQEIDYMNKINFLILLLVAMVSTSTAEDRPNILWFVIDDMSANFSCYGEKAIETPNVDKLAEQGVLFTKAYATSPVCSTFRSSLITGMYQNSIGAHHHRSGRGKNNIQLPDGVRPIPAIFQEAGYFTCIGSGLKNFDFRSLPSKTGRKGKTDYNFDWDTKIYDSHDWSKRNGHQPFFMPI
;
A
#
# COMPACT_ATOMS: atom_id res chain seq x y z
N MET A 1 -9.20 -28.06 54.26
CA MET A 1 -10.34 -27.83 53.35
C MET A 1 -10.72 -26.34 53.19
N LYS A 2 -11.05 -25.60 54.27
CA LYS A 2 -11.40 -24.16 54.15
C LYS A 2 -10.22 -23.27 53.69
N GLN A 3 -9.01 -23.52 54.18
CA GLN A 3 -7.79 -22.79 53.76
C GLN A 3 -7.37 -23.05 52.33
N GLU A 4 -7.55 -24.28 51.83
CA GLU A 4 -7.23 -24.65 50.44
C GLU A 4 -8.17 -23.98 49.43
N ILE A 5 -9.46 -23.87 49.79
CA ILE A 5 -10.46 -23.18 48.97
C ILE A 5 -10.14 -21.70 48.89
N ASP A 6 -9.72 -21.08 49.98
CA ASP A 6 -9.35 -19.64 50.01
C ASP A 6 -8.08 -19.35 49.18
N TYR A 7 -7.10 -20.27 49.23
CA TYR A 7 -5.90 -20.20 48.41
C TYR A 7 -6.17 -20.36 46.90
N MET A 8 -7.00 -21.33 46.55
CA MET A 8 -7.43 -21.52 45.14
C MET A 8 -8.21 -20.30 44.59
N ASN A 9 -9.09 -19.73 45.39
CA ASN A 9 -9.84 -18.53 45.00
C ASN A 9 -8.90 -17.32 44.76
N LYS A 10 -7.87 -17.16 45.59
CA LYS A 10 -6.85 -16.09 45.40
C LYS A 10 -6.03 -16.29 44.13
N ILE A 11 -5.64 -17.55 43.82
CA ILE A 11 -4.93 -17.87 42.59
C ILE A 11 -5.82 -17.60 41.36
N ASN A 12 -7.07 -18.06 41.37
CA ASN A 12 -7.99 -17.81 40.29
C ASN A 12 -8.26 -16.33 40.07
N PHE A 13 -8.37 -15.55 41.14
CA PHE A 13 -8.51 -14.09 41.05
C PHE A 13 -7.26 -13.42 40.48
N LEU A 14 -6.06 -13.88 40.85
CA LEU A 14 -4.80 -13.37 40.32
C LEU A 14 -4.65 -13.70 38.83
N ILE A 15 -5.03 -14.89 38.42
CA ILE A 15 -5.03 -15.31 37.01
C ILE A 15 -6.04 -14.47 36.19
N LEU A 16 -7.23 -14.22 36.74
CA LEU A 16 -8.23 -13.39 36.11
C LEU A 16 -7.74 -11.95 35.94
N LEU A 17 -7.03 -11.41 36.94
CA LEU A 17 -6.42 -10.08 36.90
C LEU A 17 -5.30 -10.00 35.87
N LEU A 18 -4.49 -11.05 35.77
CA LEU A 18 -3.41 -11.16 34.77
C LEU A 18 -3.96 -11.22 33.33
N VAL A 19 -5.02 -12.00 33.14
CA VAL A 19 -5.72 -12.09 31.84
C VAL A 19 -6.38 -10.77 31.49
N ALA A 20 -6.96 -10.05 32.43
CA ALA A 20 -7.55 -8.73 32.21
C ALA A 20 -6.49 -7.67 31.84
N MET A 21 -5.26 -7.75 32.39
CA MET A 21 -4.16 -6.84 32.03
C MET A 21 -3.59 -7.08 30.63
N VAL A 22 -3.67 -8.30 30.10
CA VAL A 22 -3.21 -8.62 28.73
C VAL A 22 -4.19 -8.11 27.67
N SER A 23 -5.45 -7.85 28.03
CA SER A 23 -6.50 -7.46 27.09
C SER A 23 -6.52 -5.96 26.74
N THR A 24 -5.68 -5.13 27.31
CA THR A 24 -5.55 -3.69 26.97
C THR A 24 -4.42 -3.42 25.97
N SER A 25 -4.26 -4.27 24.97
CA SER A 25 -3.54 -3.87 23.78
C SER A 25 -4.39 -2.82 23.06
N THR A 26 -4.14 -1.56 23.35
CA THR A 26 -4.62 -0.46 22.49
C THR A 26 -4.10 -0.77 21.10
N ALA A 27 -5.00 -1.09 20.19
CA ALA A 27 -4.63 -1.20 18.78
C ALA A 27 -3.99 0.15 18.41
N GLU A 28 -2.69 0.14 18.19
CA GLU A 28 -1.98 1.32 17.72
C GLU A 28 -2.72 1.83 16.49
N ASP A 29 -3.10 3.11 16.52
CA ASP A 29 -3.96 3.69 15.49
C ASP A 29 -3.13 3.84 14.20
N ARG A 30 -3.05 2.73 13.43
CA ARG A 30 -2.25 2.64 12.22
C ARG A 30 -2.92 3.44 11.12
N PRO A 31 -2.21 4.40 10.49
CA PRO A 31 -2.79 5.26 9.49
C PRO A 31 -3.17 4.49 8.21
N ASN A 32 -4.20 4.97 7.53
CA ASN A 32 -4.46 4.59 6.16
C ASN A 32 -3.37 5.19 5.25
N ILE A 33 -2.91 4.43 4.27
CA ILE A 33 -1.84 4.86 3.36
C ILE A 33 -2.39 4.87 1.94
N LEU A 34 -2.38 6.04 1.33
CA LEU A 34 -2.82 6.26 -0.04
C LEU A 34 -1.67 6.82 -0.87
N TRP A 35 -1.28 6.11 -1.94
CA TRP A 35 -0.29 6.56 -2.89
C TRP A 35 -0.93 6.99 -4.21
N PHE A 36 -0.86 8.27 -4.53
CA PHE A 36 -1.17 8.76 -5.87
C PHE A 36 0.08 8.65 -6.74
N VAL A 37 0.11 7.65 -7.63
CA VAL A 37 1.20 7.44 -8.58
C VAL A 37 0.75 7.95 -9.94
N ILE A 38 0.97 9.23 -10.18
CA ILE A 38 0.53 9.89 -11.42
C ILE A 38 1.46 9.46 -12.55
N ASP A 39 0.86 9.02 -13.65
CA ASP A 39 1.57 8.51 -14.82
C ASP A 39 1.88 9.64 -15.80
N ASP A 40 3.03 9.55 -16.47
CA ASP A 40 3.47 10.45 -17.54
C ASP A 40 3.39 11.95 -17.17
N MET A 41 3.74 12.31 -15.91
CA MET A 41 3.72 13.67 -15.42
C MET A 41 5.08 14.07 -14.82
N SER A 42 5.44 15.35 -15.04
CA SER A 42 6.54 16.04 -14.35
C SER A 42 5.99 16.84 -13.16
N ALA A 43 6.73 17.83 -12.67
CA ALA A 43 6.32 18.71 -11.57
C ALA A 43 5.26 19.74 -12.03
N ASN A 44 4.15 19.26 -12.62
CA ASN A 44 3.10 20.09 -13.23
C ASN A 44 1.97 20.46 -12.25
N PHE A 45 2.30 20.68 -10.98
CA PHE A 45 1.39 21.23 -9.98
C PHE A 45 1.74 22.66 -9.62
N SER A 46 0.74 23.46 -9.24
CA SER A 46 0.96 24.85 -8.85
C SER A 46 1.89 25.02 -7.64
N CYS A 47 1.90 24.08 -6.69
CA CYS A 47 2.86 24.06 -5.57
C CYS A 47 4.33 23.87 -6.01
N TYR A 48 4.59 23.42 -7.24
CA TYR A 48 5.91 23.37 -7.85
C TYR A 48 6.20 24.53 -8.81
N GLY A 49 5.30 25.50 -8.89
CA GLY A 49 5.46 26.70 -9.72
C GLY A 49 4.83 26.61 -11.11
N GLU A 50 4.05 25.58 -11.42
CA GLU A 50 3.24 25.53 -12.64
C GLU A 50 2.21 26.67 -12.62
N LYS A 51 2.12 27.41 -13.74
CA LYS A 51 1.25 28.59 -13.87
C LYS A 51 0.11 28.40 -14.88
N ALA A 52 0.18 27.34 -15.70
CA ALA A 52 -0.81 27.07 -16.73
C ALA A 52 -2.10 26.49 -16.16
N ILE A 53 -2.02 25.86 -14.99
CA ILE A 53 -3.15 25.24 -14.29
C ILE A 53 -3.05 25.50 -12.79
N GLU A 54 -4.20 25.54 -12.13
CA GLU A 54 -4.29 25.59 -10.67
C GLU A 54 -4.63 24.19 -10.12
N THR A 55 -3.92 23.79 -9.06
CA THR A 55 -4.11 22.49 -8.41
C THR A 55 -4.35 22.63 -6.91
N PRO A 56 -5.44 23.32 -6.49
CA PRO A 56 -5.62 23.79 -5.12
C PRO A 56 -5.68 22.66 -4.08
N ASN A 57 -6.17 21.48 -4.45
CA ASN A 57 -6.21 20.33 -3.54
C ASN A 57 -4.82 19.75 -3.29
N VAL A 58 -3.95 19.72 -4.32
CA VAL A 58 -2.55 19.27 -4.19
C VAL A 58 -1.74 20.31 -3.43
N ASP A 59 -1.96 21.60 -3.70
CA ASP A 59 -1.31 22.71 -3.00
C ASP A 59 -1.62 22.65 -1.50
N LYS A 60 -2.87 22.42 -1.15
CA LYS A 60 -3.27 22.24 0.25
C LYS A 60 -2.59 21.03 0.92
N LEU A 61 -2.41 19.93 0.21
CA LEU A 61 -1.66 18.78 0.72
C LEU A 61 -0.18 19.14 0.92
N ALA A 62 0.41 19.89 0.00
CA ALA A 62 1.79 20.36 0.11
C ALA A 62 1.99 21.31 1.30
N GLU A 63 1.02 22.19 1.57
CA GLU A 63 1.04 23.09 2.73
C GLU A 63 0.91 22.36 4.06
N GLN A 64 0.12 21.29 4.10
CA GLN A 64 -0.12 20.50 5.32
C GLN A 64 0.89 19.38 5.54
N GLY A 65 1.71 19.07 4.56
CA GLY A 65 2.64 17.96 4.55
C GLY A 65 4.08 18.39 4.30
N VAL A 66 4.79 17.55 3.52
CA VAL A 66 6.18 17.80 3.14
C VAL A 66 6.26 17.86 1.61
N LEU A 67 6.76 18.98 1.10
CA LEU A 67 7.02 19.17 -0.33
C LEU A 67 8.48 18.81 -0.65
N PHE A 68 8.67 17.74 -1.43
CA PHE A 68 9.99 17.33 -1.91
C PHE A 68 10.32 18.06 -3.22
N THR A 69 11.26 18.97 -3.18
CA THR A 69 11.69 19.75 -4.36
C THR A 69 12.68 19.03 -5.27
N LYS A 70 13.25 17.91 -4.80
CA LYS A 70 14.26 17.10 -5.50
C LYS A 70 13.93 15.61 -5.36
N ALA A 71 12.74 15.19 -5.81
CA ALA A 71 12.35 13.79 -5.90
C ALA A 71 12.46 13.33 -7.36
N TYR A 72 13.12 12.20 -7.59
CA TYR A 72 13.42 11.70 -8.93
C TYR A 72 12.92 10.28 -9.08
N ALA A 73 12.29 9.98 -10.23
CA ALA A 73 12.00 8.63 -10.62
C ALA A 73 13.30 7.90 -10.97
N THR A 74 13.41 6.62 -10.59
CA THR A 74 14.60 5.80 -10.88
C THR A 74 14.70 5.41 -12.36
N SER A 75 13.60 5.54 -13.10
CA SER A 75 13.51 5.27 -14.54
C SER A 75 12.36 6.11 -15.14
N PRO A 76 12.50 6.61 -16.37
CA PRO A 76 11.48 7.42 -17.01
C PRO A 76 10.34 6.61 -17.65
N VAL A 77 10.22 5.31 -17.36
CA VAL A 77 9.27 4.40 -18.01
C VAL A 77 8.44 3.65 -17.00
N CYS A 78 7.13 3.53 -17.28
CA CYS A 78 6.10 3.03 -16.37
C CYS A 78 6.47 1.72 -15.66
N SER A 79 6.74 0.64 -16.39
CA SER A 79 6.92 -0.69 -15.78
C SER A 79 8.20 -0.79 -14.97
N THR A 80 9.27 -0.16 -15.42
CA THR A 80 10.57 -0.15 -14.72
C THR A 80 10.47 0.69 -13.44
N PHE A 81 9.89 1.88 -13.50
CA PHE A 81 9.66 2.72 -12.32
C PHE A 81 8.71 2.05 -11.33
N ARG A 82 7.56 1.54 -11.79
CA ARG A 82 6.59 0.88 -10.89
C ARG A 82 7.15 -0.37 -10.24
N SER A 83 8.02 -1.10 -10.93
CA SER A 83 8.73 -2.24 -10.34
C SER A 83 9.68 -1.81 -9.23
N SER A 84 10.44 -0.72 -9.43
CA SER A 84 11.30 -0.16 -8.39
C SER A 84 10.49 0.38 -7.22
N LEU A 85 9.43 1.14 -7.48
CA LEU A 85 8.59 1.74 -6.46
C LEU A 85 7.98 0.69 -5.54
N ILE A 86 7.41 -0.37 -6.11
CA ILE A 86 6.68 -1.38 -5.33
C ILE A 86 7.58 -2.36 -4.58
N THR A 87 8.85 -2.46 -4.96
CA THR A 87 9.83 -3.33 -4.28
C THR A 87 10.81 -2.57 -3.39
N GLY A 88 10.86 -1.23 -3.50
CA GLY A 88 11.89 -0.42 -2.85
C GLY A 88 13.30 -0.66 -3.39
N MET A 89 13.45 -1.33 -4.54
CA MET A 89 14.73 -1.70 -5.14
C MET A 89 14.93 -1.00 -6.48
N TYR A 90 16.17 -0.67 -6.81
CA TYR A 90 16.45 -0.20 -8.16
C TYR A 90 16.13 -1.30 -9.19
N GLN A 91 15.53 -0.91 -10.31
CA GLN A 91 15.10 -1.82 -11.37
C GLN A 91 16.25 -2.70 -11.91
N ASN A 92 17.49 -2.20 -11.90
CA ASN A 92 18.66 -2.97 -12.33
C ASN A 92 18.96 -4.11 -11.36
N SER A 93 18.80 -3.89 -10.06
CA SER A 93 19.07 -4.90 -9.02
C SER A 93 18.08 -6.07 -9.04
N ILE A 94 16.87 -5.84 -9.58
CA ILE A 94 15.83 -6.86 -9.69
C ILE A 94 15.63 -7.36 -11.14
N GLY A 95 16.50 -6.99 -12.07
CA GLY A 95 16.41 -7.41 -13.48
C GLY A 95 15.27 -6.76 -14.27
N ALA A 96 14.55 -5.80 -13.70
CA ALA A 96 13.33 -5.21 -14.27
C ALA A 96 13.58 -3.91 -15.07
N HIS A 97 14.80 -3.73 -15.62
CA HIS A 97 15.25 -2.47 -16.22
C HIS A 97 14.79 -2.25 -17.68
N HIS A 98 14.29 -3.27 -18.36
CA HIS A 98 13.73 -3.13 -19.70
C HIS A 98 12.20 -3.03 -19.66
N HIS A 99 11.62 -2.06 -20.37
CA HIS A 99 10.19 -1.84 -20.41
C HIS A 99 9.42 -3.08 -20.84
N ARG A 100 8.52 -3.57 -19.97
CA ARG A 100 7.62 -4.72 -20.21
C ARG A 100 8.33 -6.04 -20.58
N SER A 101 9.60 -6.19 -20.27
CA SER A 101 10.34 -7.42 -20.54
C SER A 101 9.81 -8.64 -19.77
N GLY A 102 9.21 -8.43 -18.59
CA GLY A 102 8.58 -9.49 -17.82
C GLY A 102 7.25 -10.01 -18.39
N ARG A 103 6.73 -9.42 -19.46
CA ARG A 103 5.47 -9.86 -20.10
C ARG A 103 5.63 -10.92 -21.17
N GLY A 104 6.87 -11.31 -21.50
CA GLY A 104 7.19 -12.29 -22.53
C GLY A 104 7.49 -13.67 -21.97
N LYS A 105 8.32 -14.41 -22.70
CA LYS A 105 8.81 -15.72 -22.29
C LYS A 105 9.78 -15.66 -21.10
N ASN A 106 10.34 -14.48 -20.83
CA ASN A 106 11.28 -14.25 -19.75
C ASN A 106 10.52 -13.89 -18.49
N ASN A 107 10.36 -14.85 -17.62
CA ASN A 107 9.73 -14.66 -16.32
C ASN A 107 10.81 -14.10 -15.37
N ILE A 108 10.75 -12.80 -15.06
CA ILE A 108 11.69 -12.16 -14.14
C ILE A 108 11.22 -12.48 -12.73
N GLN A 109 12.04 -13.21 -11.98
CA GLN A 109 11.80 -13.51 -10.57
C GLN A 109 12.51 -12.46 -9.71
N LEU A 110 11.86 -12.04 -8.65
CA LEU A 110 12.50 -11.18 -7.65
C LEU A 110 13.62 -11.96 -6.94
N PRO A 111 14.74 -11.30 -6.60
CA PRO A 111 15.78 -11.91 -5.77
C PRO A 111 15.23 -12.37 -4.42
N ASP A 112 15.87 -13.36 -3.83
CA ASP A 112 15.52 -13.88 -2.51
C ASP A 112 15.46 -12.76 -1.47
N GLY A 113 14.40 -12.74 -0.67
CA GLY A 113 14.15 -11.73 0.36
C GLY A 113 13.56 -10.42 -0.16
N VAL A 114 13.52 -10.18 -1.46
CA VAL A 114 12.85 -8.99 -2.04
C VAL A 114 11.37 -9.28 -2.21
N ARG A 115 10.55 -8.44 -1.60
CA ARG A 115 9.10 -8.61 -1.58
C ARG A 115 8.38 -7.32 -1.98
N PRO A 116 7.28 -7.38 -2.73
CA PRO A 116 6.47 -6.21 -3.01
C PRO A 116 5.88 -5.62 -1.73
N ILE A 117 5.89 -4.31 -1.62
CA ILE A 117 5.38 -3.56 -0.46
C ILE A 117 3.95 -3.98 -0.05
N PRO A 118 2.99 -4.22 -0.97
CA PRO A 118 1.65 -4.66 -0.58
C PRO A 118 1.65 -5.98 0.21
N ALA A 119 2.52 -6.93 -0.13
CA ALA A 119 2.64 -8.18 0.61
C ALA A 119 3.12 -7.95 2.05
N ILE A 120 4.03 -7.00 2.26
CA ILE A 120 4.53 -6.62 3.59
C ILE A 120 3.42 -5.95 4.41
N PHE A 121 2.66 -5.04 3.80
CA PHE A 121 1.52 -4.40 4.46
C PHE A 121 0.41 -5.39 4.80
N GLN A 122 0.13 -6.35 3.90
CA GLN A 122 -0.87 -7.39 4.14
C GLN A 122 -0.51 -8.25 5.36
N GLU A 123 0.75 -8.66 5.49
CA GLU A 123 1.25 -9.37 6.68
C GLU A 123 1.18 -8.51 7.95
N ALA A 124 1.37 -7.20 7.83
CA ALA A 124 1.18 -6.27 8.94
C ALA A 124 -0.30 -6.00 9.26
N GLY A 125 -1.24 -6.70 8.61
CA GLY A 125 -2.68 -6.61 8.87
C GLY A 125 -3.40 -5.47 8.17
N TYR A 126 -2.76 -4.81 7.20
CA TYR A 126 -3.44 -3.84 6.33
C TYR A 126 -4.32 -4.54 5.30
N PHE A 127 -5.42 -3.92 4.96
CA PHE A 127 -6.20 -4.28 3.78
C PHE A 127 -5.54 -3.64 2.56
N THR A 128 -5.08 -4.45 1.61
CA THR A 128 -4.32 -3.97 0.46
C THR A 128 -5.22 -3.85 -0.77
N CYS A 129 -5.17 -2.68 -1.41
CA CYS A 129 -5.99 -2.38 -2.58
C CYS A 129 -5.15 -1.93 -3.75
N ILE A 130 -5.63 -2.18 -4.95
CA ILE A 130 -5.12 -1.59 -6.20
C ILE A 130 -6.30 -1.18 -7.08
N GLY A 131 -6.52 0.11 -7.24
CA GLY A 131 -7.69 0.58 -8.00
C GLY A 131 -7.89 2.07 -7.95
N SER A 132 -9.07 2.53 -8.34
CA SER A 132 -9.42 3.95 -8.37
C SER A 132 -9.77 4.55 -7.00
N GLY A 133 -10.06 3.72 -6.00
CA GLY A 133 -10.56 4.18 -4.71
C GLY A 133 -11.97 4.75 -4.71
N LEU A 134 -12.60 4.83 -5.86
CA LEU A 134 -13.95 5.38 -5.99
C LEU A 134 -14.99 4.27 -5.85
N LYS A 135 -15.82 4.37 -4.81
CA LYS A 135 -16.96 3.49 -4.60
C LYS A 135 -17.96 3.72 -5.74
N ASN A 136 -18.38 2.63 -6.40
CA ASN A 136 -19.36 2.65 -7.49
C ASN A 136 -18.91 3.37 -8.78
N PHE A 137 -17.65 3.70 -8.95
CA PHE A 137 -17.18 4.22 -10.22
C PHE A 137 -17.08 3.11 -11.25
N ASP A 138 -17.96 3.15 -12.25
CA ASP A 138 -17.97 2.17 -13.34
C ASP A 138 -17.01 2.59 -14.44
N PHE A 139 -15.81 2.02 -14.42
CA PHE A 139 -14.83 2.20 -15.50
C PHE A 139 -15.21 1.50 -16.82
N ARG A 140 -16.37 0.84 -16.90
CA ARG A 140 -16.84 0.17 -18.13
C ARG A 140 -17.10 1.16 -19.24
N SER A 141 -17.37 2.40 -18.91
CA SER A 141 -17.57 3.48 -19.88
C SER A 141 -16.26 4.03 -20.48
N LEU A 142 -15.10 3.68 -19.92
CA LEU A 142 -13.82 4.05 -20.48
C LEU A 142 -13.33 2.96 -21.46
N PRO A 143 -12.77 3.34 -22.62
CA PRO A 143 -12.39 2.38 -23.67
C PRO A 143 -11.20 1.46 -23.32
N SER A 144 -10.73 1.46 -22.08
CA SER A 144 -9.59 0.68 -21.63
C SER A 144 -10.02 -0.66 -21.03
N LYS A 145 -9.49 -1.75 -21.55
CA LYS A 145 -9.62 -3.11 -20.99
C LYS A 145 -9.02 -3.26 -19.59
N THR A 146 -8.31 -2.25 -19.07
CA THR A 146 -7.59 -2.23 -17.79
C THR A 146 -8.39 -1.57 -16.66
N GLY A 147 -9.58 -1.06 -16.92
CA GLY A 147 -10.32 -0.14 -16.04
C GLY A 147 -10.86 -0.68 -14.72
N ARG A 148 -10.61 -1.93 -14.34
CA ARG A 148 -11.11 -2.50 -13.08
C ARG A 148 -10.03 -2.74 -12.04
N LYS A 149 -8.78 -2.73 -12.44
CA LYS A 149 -7.64 -2.96 -11.55
C LYS A 149 -6.69 -1.81 -11.76
N GLY A 150 -6.31 -1.10 -10.75
CA GLY A 150 -5.32 -0.04 -10.85
C GLY A 150 -4.08 -0.48 -11.65
N LYS A 151 -3.30 0.48 -12.09
CA LYS A 151 -2.15 0.22 -12.94
C LYS A 151 -1.01 -0.41 -12.12
N THR A 152 -0.77 -1.69 -12.29
CA THR A 152 0.38 -2.40 -11.71
C THR A 152 1.61 -2.30 -12.60
N ASP A 153 1.50 -2.76 -13.82
CA ASP A 153 2.56 -2.72 -14.85
C ASP A 153 3.92 -3.26 -14.39
N TYR A 154 3.94 -4.10 -13.33
CA TYR A 154 5.18 -4.65 -12.77
C TYR A 154 5.88 -5.53 -13.79
N ASN A 155 7.19 -5.40 -13.84
CA ASN A 155 8.04 -6.06 -14.82
C ASN A 155 8.74 -7.30 -14.23
N PHE A 156 8.06 -7.99 -13.34
CA PHE A 156 8.47 -9.25 -12.73
C PHE A 156 7.23 -10.12 -12.46
N ASP A 157 7.47 -11.40 -12.19
CA ASP A 157 6.41 -12.31 -11.78
C ASP A 157 5.99 -12.03 -10.34
N TRP A 158 4.67 -11.92 -10.10
CA TRP A 158 4.14 -11.58 -8.79
C TRP A 158 2.76 -12.20 -8.55
N ASP A 159 2.47 -12.54 -7.31
CA ASP A 159 1.17 -13.06 -6.92
C ASP A 159 0.13 -11.93 -6.82
N THR A 160 -0.93 -12.05 -7.59
CA THR A 160 -2.04 -11.07 -7.57
C THR A 160 -2.76 -11.00 -6.22
N LYS A 161 -2.59 -12.00 -5.37
CA LYS A 161 -3.17 -12.08 -4.02
C LYS A 161 -2.54 -11.10 -3.03
N ILE A 162 -1.44 -10.43 -3.39
CA ILE A 162 -0.90 -9.33 -2.56
C ILE A 162 -1.83 -8.12 -2.49
N TYR A 163 -2.91 -8.12 -3.29
CA TYR A 163 -4.00 -7.17 -3.21
C TYR A 163 -5.31 -7.88 -2.89
N ASP A 164 -5.93 -7.51 -1.77
CA ASP A 164 -7.20 -8.08 -1.30
C ASP A 164 -8.37 -7.64 -2.19
N SER A 165 -8.31 -6.40 -2.73
CA SER A 165 -9.39 -5.83 -3.53
C SER A 165 -8.91 -4.69 -4.44
N HIS A 166 -9.83 -4.22 -5.26
CA HIS A 166 -9.75 -2.94 -5.98
C HIS A 166 -10.58 -1.83 -5.30
N ASP A 167 -11.27 -2.16 -4.21
CA ASP A 167 -12.17 -1.28 -3.48
C ASP A 167 -11.83 -1.31 -1.99
N TRP A 168 -11.27 -0.22 -1.49
CA TRP A 168 -10.87 -0.05 -0.09
C TRP A 168 -12.04 -0.13 0.90
N SER A 169 -13.27 0.12 0.43
CA SER A 169 -14.46 0.08 1.30
C SER A 169 -14.84 -1.33 1.75
N LYS A 170 -14.23 -2.36 1.15
CA LYS A 170 -14.43 -3.77 1.52
C LYS A 170 -13.61 -4.23 2.71
N ARG A 171 -12.75 -3.36 3.27
CA ARG A 171 -11.99 -3.68 4.48
C ARG A 171 -12.89 -3.94 5.68
N ASN A 172 -12.39 -4.69 6.64
CA ASN A 172 -13.08 -4.89 7.90
C ASN A 172 -13.05 -3.59 8.75
N GLY A 173 -14.19 -3.05 9.13
CA GLY A 173 -14.38 -1.97 10.08
C GLY A 173 -13.24 -0.93 10.14
N HIS A 174 -12.45 -1.00 11.21
CA HIS A 174 -11.30 -0.11 11.48
C HIS A 174 -9.97 -0.61 10.91
N GLN A 175 -9.96 -1.67 10.08
CA GLN A 175 -8.74 -2.17 9.48
C GLN A 175 -8.07 -1.06 8.65
N PRO A 176 -6.77 -0.73 8.87
CA PRO A 176 -6.06 0.22 8.03
C PRO A 176 -5.91 -0.33 6.61
N PHE A 177 -5.85 0.55 5.63
CA PHE A 177 -5.61 0.14 4.24
C PHE A 177 -4.34 0.75 3.67
N PHE A 178 -3.74 0.02 2.72
CA PHE A 178 -2.69 0.49 1.82
C PHE A 178 -3.22 0.46 0.39
N MET A 179 -3.13 1.57 -0.32
CA MET A 179 -3.72 1.70 -1.65
C MET A 179 -2.89 2.58 -2.59
N PRO A 180 -2.12 2.00 -3.51
CA PRO A 180 -1.60 2.71 -4.66
C PRO A 180 -2.69 2.89 -5.73
N ILE A 181 -2.74 4.07 -6.34
CA ILE A 181 -3.67 4.46 -7.42
C ILE A 181 -2.88 4.91 -8.64
#